data_f608403baa16984cb8272f5a3d0fdede
#
_entry.id   f608403baa16984cb8272f5a3d0fdede
#
_cell.length_a   1.000
_cell.length_b   1.000
_cell.length_c   1.000
_cell.angle_alpha   90.00
_cell.angle_beta   90.00
_cell.angle_gamma   90.00
#
_symmetry.space_group_name_H-M   'P 1'
#
loop_
_entity.id
_entity.type
_entity.pdbx_description
1 polymer ?
#
loop_
_entity_poly.entity_id
_entity_poly.type
_entity_poly.pdbx_seq_one_letter_code
_entity_poly.pdbx_strand_id
1 'polypeptide(L)' 'MEIRLLSGLVASDFEIEGIDYGDYPNFCDAYIRDAIVLDNGNFRQCNESELDELNEDADLVYRCVENHIY' A
#
# COMPACT_ATOMS: atom_id res chain seq x y z
N MET A 1 3.66 -6.48 -7.05
CA MET A 1 3.08 -7.05 -5.81
C MET A 1 1.58 -6.82 -5.83
N GLU A 2 0.81 -7.83 -5.50
CA GLU A 2 -0.65 -7.75 -5.51
C GLU A 2 -1.18 -8.26 -4.18
N ILE A 3 -2.20 -7.56 -3.65
CA ILE A 3 -2.81 -7.92 -2.36
C ILE A 3 -4.31 -8.02 -2.54
N ARG A 4 -4.89 -9.08 -2.01
CA ARG A 4 -6.35 -9.25 -2.02
C ARG A 4 -6.95 -8.56 -0.80
N LEU A 5 -7.90 -7.68 -1.04
CA LEU A 5 -8.65 -6.99 0.01
C LEU A 5 -9.72 -7.90 0.59
N LEU A 6 -10.27 -7.53 1.74
CA LEU A 6 -11.36 -8.28 2.38
C LEU A 6 -12.60 -8.37 1.49
N SER A 7 -12.80 -7.37 0.64
CA SER A 7 -13.90 -7.37 -0.35
C SER A 7 -13.70 -8.38 -1.46
N GLY A 8 -12.50 -8.95 -1.60
CA GLY A 8 -12.14 -9.85 -2.68
C GLY A 8 -11.47 -9.18 -3.87
N LEU A 9 -11.44 -7.86 -3.90
CA LEU A 9 -10.75 -7.11 -4.95
C LEU A 9 -9.24 -7.22 -4.77
N VAL A 10 -8.50 -7.06 -5.87
CA VAL A 10 -7.03 -7.14 -5.84
C VAL A 10 -6.45 -5.75 -6.02
N ALA A 11 -5.59 -5.34 -5.08
CA ALA A 11 -4.89 -4.06 -5.10
C ALA A 11 -3.46 -4.24 -5.59
N SER A 12 -2.96 -3.27 -6.35
CA SER A 12 -1.60 -3.27 -6.91
C SER A 12 -1.13 -1.83 -7.10
N ASP A 13 0.08 -1.66 -7.63
CA ASP A 13 0.67 -0.34 -7.94
C ASP A 13 0.62 0.61 -6.74
N PHE A 14 1.17 0.14 -5.61
CA PHE A 14 1.17 0.89 -4.36
C PHE A 14 2.10 2.09 -4.44
N GLU A 15 1.60 3.27 -4.03
CA GLU A 15 2.42 4.47 -3.86
C GLU A 15 2.66 4.70 -2.37
N ILE A 16 3.93 4.79 -2.00
CA ILE A 16 4.35 5.00 -0.62
C ILE A 16 4.76 6.46 -0.42
N GLU A 17 4.36 7.02 0.71
CA GLU A 17 4.74 8.38 1.11
C GLU A 17 5.16 8.39 2.57
N GLY A 18 5.80 9.46 3.00
CA GLY A 18 6.24 9.61 4.38
C GLY A 18 7.49 8.83 4.74
N ILE A 19 8.29 8.41 3.74
CA ILE A 19 9.54 7.72 4.01
C ILE A 19 10.56 8.73 4.54
N ASP A 20 11.01 8.51 5.77
CA ASP A 20 12.10 9.26 6.36
C ASP A 20 13.30 8.34 6.50
N TYR A 21 14.33 8.60 5.71
CA TYR A 21 15.54 7.78 5.72
C TYR A 21 16.28 7.85 7.06
N GLY A 22 16.02 8.86 7.89
CA GLY A 22 16.52 8.92 9.24
C GLY A 22 15.93 7.89 10.17
N ASP A 23 14.77 7.34 9.83
CA ASP A 23 14.09 6.30 10.63
C ASP A 23 14.48 4.89 10.21
N TYR A 24 15.45 4.75 9.31
CA TYR A 24 15.90 3.43 8.89
C TYR A 24 16.32 2.59 10.11
N PRO A 25 15.94 1.31 10.20
CA PRO A 25 15.18 0.53 9.20
C PRO A 25 13.67 0.51 9.40
N ASN A 26 13.13 1.17 10.41
CA ASN A 26 11.73 1.01 10.81
C ASN A 26 10.74 1.81 9.96
N PHE A 27 11.12 3.00 9.49
CA PHE A 27 10.26 3.85 8.64
C PHE A 27 8.85 4.01 9.23
N CYS A 28 8.77 4.43 10.51
CA CYS A 28 7.50 4.46 11.25
C CYS A 28 6.43 5.38 10.64
N ASP A 29 6.85 6.41 9.91
CA ASP A 29 5.94 7.39 9.32
C ASP A 29 5.51 7.03 7.90
N ALA A 30 6.05 5.97 7.32
CA ALA A 30 5.70 5.56 5.96
C ALA A 30 4.29 4.99 5.91
N TYR A 31 3.57 5.31 4.84
CA TYR A 31 2.21 4.80 4.64
C TYR A 31 1.92 4.67 3.15
N ILE A 32 0.91 3.85 2.82
CA ILE A 32 0.42 3.72 1.47
C ILE A 32 -0.51 4.90 1.19
N ARG A 33 -0.08 5.78 0.30
CA ARG A 33 -0.86 6.96 -0.08
C ARG A 33 -1.93 6.63 -1.10
N ASP A 34 -1.62 5.70 -2.02
CA ASP A 34 -2.52 5.34 -3.09
C ASP A 34 -2.21 3.94 -3.60
N ALA A 35 -3.18 3.34 -4.25
CA ALA A 35 -3.04 2.05 -4.91
C ALA A 35 -4.14 1.92 -5.95
N ILE A 36 -4.00 0.95 -6.84
CA ILE A 36 -4.98 0.66 -7.89
C ILE A 36 -5.65 -0.66 -7.54
N VAL A 37 -6.97 -0.74 -7.68
CA VAL A 37 -7.71 -1.99 -7.53
C VAL A 37 -8.34 -2.38 -8.87
N LEU A 38 -8.43 -3.70 -9.07
CA LEU A 38 -9.16 -4.27 -10.20
C LEU A 38 -10.59 -4.58 -9.73
N ASP A 39 -11.57 -3.86 -10.26
CA ASP A 39 -12.98 -3.97 -9.87
C ASP A 39 -13.81 -4.24 -11.12
N ASN A 40 -14.43 -5.43 -11.20
CA ASN A 40 -15.24 -5.87 -12.34
C ASN A 40 -14.51 -5.73 -13.69
N GLY A 41 -13.22 -6.06 -13.71
CA GLY A 41 -12.41 -5.96 -14.92
C GLY A 41 -11.91 -4.56 -15.25
N ASN A 42 -12.20 -3.57 -14.40
CA ASN A 42 -11.75 -2.20 -14.58
C ASN A 42 -10.80 -1.80 -13.46
N PHE A 43 -9.75 -1.05 -13.80
CA PHE A 43 -8.82 -0.51 -12.81
C PHE A 43 -9.33 0.83 -12.31
N ARG A 44 -9.24 1.07 -11.00
CA ARG A 44 -9.55 2.35 -10.38
C ARG A 44 -8.67 2.57 -9.16
N GLN A 45 -8.59 3.82 -8.72
CA GLN A 45 -7.86 4.14 -7.50
C GLN A 45 -8.61 3.60 -6.28
N CYS A 46 -7.86 3.20 -5.26
CA CYS A 46 -8.43 2.80 -3.97
C CYS A 46 -9.16 3.98 -3.32
N ASN A 47 -10.28 3.67 -2.65
CA ASN A 47 -10.95 4.65 -1.81
C ASN A 47 -10.32 4.67 -0.41
N GLU A 48 -10.78 5.57 0.46
CA GLU A 48 -10.22 5.71 1.82
C GLU A 48 -10.33 4.42 2.62
N SER A 49 -11.46 3.72 2.56
CA SER A 49 -11.65 2.47 3.29
C SER A 49 -10.66 1.40 2.85
N GLU A 50 -10.41 1.32 1.56
CA GLU A 50 -9.45 0.36 1.00
C GLU A 50 -8.02 0.72 1.41
N LEU A 51 -7.68 2.01 1.38
CA LEU A 51 -6.36 2.46 1.82
C LEU A 51 -6.16 2.22 3.31
N ASP A 52 -7.17 2.45 4.13
CA ASP A 52 -7.12 2.18 5.56
C ASP A 52 -6.86 0.70 5.82
N GLU A 53 -7.52 -0.17 5.09
CA GLU A 53 -7.31 -1.61 5.19
C GLU A 53 -5.87 -1.98 4.86
N LEU A 54 -5.32 -1.43 3.77
CA LEU A 54 -3.95 -1.69 3.36
C LEU A 54 -2.95 -1.19 4.42
N ASN A 55 -3.19 -0.02 4.98
CA ASN A 55 -2.30 0.58 5.97
C ASN A 55 -2.35 -0.11 7.34
N GLU A 56 -3.41 -0.87 7.63
CA GLU A 56 -3.47 -1.66 8.85
C GLU A 56 -2.50 -2.85 8.81
N ASP A 57 -2.08 -3.27 7.64
CA ASP A 57 -1.13 -4.35 7.47
C ASP A 57 0.30 -3.79 7.48
N ALA A 58 0.92 -3.81 8.65
CA ALA A 58 2.28 -3.27 8.82
C ALA A 58 3.31 -4.00 7.96
N ASP A 59 3.14 -5.31 7.76
CA ASP A 59 4.06 -6.08 6.92
C ASP A 59 3.96 -5.64 5.46
N LEU A 60 2.75 -5.35 5.00
CA LEU A 60 2.54 -4.87 3.64
C LEU A 60 3.20 -3.51 3.45
N VAL A 61 2.99 -2.58 4.38
CA VAL A 61 3.60 -1.25 4.32
C VAL A 61 5.12 -1.38 4.28
N TYR A 62 5.69 -2.22 5.13
CA TYR A 62 7.14 -2.44 5.18
C TYR A 62 7.66 -2.98 3.85
N ARG A 63 6.97 -3.95 3.25
CA ARG A 63 7.35 -4.50 1.95
C ARG A 63 7.30 -3.46 0.85
N CYS A 64 6.28 -2.60 0.87
CA CYS A 64 6.16 -1.51 -0.10
C CYS A 64 7.32 -0.53 0.03
N VAL A 65 7.71 -0.20 1.26
CA VAL A 65 8.87 0.66 1.52
C VAL A 65 10.14 0.02 0.98
N GLU A 66 10.36 -1.26 1.26
CA GLU A 66 11.54 -1.97 0.76
C GLU A 66 11.58 -1.97 -0.77
N ASN A 67 10.46 -2.24 -1.41
CA ASN A 67 10.39 -2.25 -2.87
C ASN A 67 10.63 -0.86 -3.47
N HIS A 68 10.26 0.19 -2.74
CA HIS A 68 10.48 1.56 -3.20
C HIS A 68 11.95 1.97 -3.09
N ILE A 69 12.64 1.53 -2.04
CA ILE A 69 14.03 1.89 -1.77
C ILE A 69 15.01 1.01 -2.57
N TYR A 70 14.73 -0.25 -2.65
CA TYR A 70 15.58 -1.25 -3.31
C TYR A 70 14.95 -1.69 -4.62
#